data_cedb741a58c00ecc4f4f71fa84585e7f
#
_entry.id   cedb741a58c00ecc4f4f71fa84585e7f
#
_cell.length_a   1.000
_cell.length_b   1.000
_cell.length_c   1.000
_cell.angle_alpha   90.00
_cell.angle_beta   90.00
_cell.angle_gamma   90.00
#
_symmetry.space_group_name_H-M   'P 1'
#
loop_
_entity.id
_entity.type
_entity.pdbx_description
1 polymer ?
#
loop_
_entity_poly.entity_id
_entity_poly.type
_entity_poly.pdbx_seq_one_letter_code
_entity_poly.pdbx_strand_id
1 'polypeptide(L)'
;MDKIYVGKIVNTHGIKGEIRILSDFQFKDKVFKKDKKLIIDNLEYIIRSYRHHKIFEMVTLNEYNNINDVLFLIGKKVYIDKDELELDDNEILDSDLIKFKVIDSKGIIGN
;
A
#
# COMPACT_ATOMS: atom_id res chain seq x y z
N MET A 1 16.00 -4.04 -3.26
CA MET A 1 14.88 -3.50 -2.49
C MET A 1 13.66 -4.37 -2.68
N ASP A 2 13.08 -4.85 -1.59
CA ASP A 2 11.88 -5.67 -1.64
C ASP A 2 10.66 -4.79 -1.58
N LYS A 3 9.75 -4.97 -2.52
CA LYS A 3 8.50 -4.22 -2.57
C LYS A 3 7.35 -5.11 -2.19
N ILE A 4 6.40 -4.54 -1.43
CA ILE A 4 5.19 -5.25 -1.04
C ILE A 4 4.01 -4.55 -1.71
N TYR A 5 3.18 -5.33 -2.40
CA TYR A 5 1.94 -4.81 -2.97
C TYR A 5 0.96 -4.50 -1.85
N VAL A 6 0.43 -3.29 -1.84
CA VAL A 6 -0.49 -2.87 -0.78
C VAL A 6 -1.84 -2.39 -1.29
N GLY A 7 -1.97 -2.13 -2.58
CA GLY A 7 -3.25 -1.69 -3.10
C GLY A 7 -3.18 -1.21 -4.53
N LYS A 8 -4.33 -0.74 -5.02
CA LYS A 8 -4.46 -0.27 -6.38
C LYS A 8 -5.21 1.05 -6.39
N ILE A 9 -4.74 2.00 -7.18
CA ILE A 9 -5.43 3.27 -7.35
C ILE A 9 -6.57 3.06 -8.32
N VAL A 10 -7.80 3.23 -7.82
CA VAL A 10 -8.99 2.94 -8.63
C VAL A 10 -9.66 4.20 -9.15
N ASN A 11 -9.41 5.34 -8.53
CA ASN A 11 -9.99 6.61 -8.98
C ASN A 11 -9.36 7.76 -8.24
N THR A 12 -9.80 8.97 -8.55
CA THR A 12 -9.41 10.19 -7.84
C THR A 12 -10.64 10.84 -7.24
N HIS A 13 -10.45 11.79 -6.33
CA HIS A 13 -11.55 12.46 -5.67
C HIS A 13 -11.18 13.91 -5.39
N GLY A 14 -12.05 14.82 -5.86
CA GLY A 14 -11.89 16.24 -5.56
C GLY A 14 -10.77 16.91 -6.36
N ILE A 15 -10.78 18.23 -6.32
CA ILE A 15 -9.86 19.03 -7.13
C ILE A 15 -8.44 19.07 -6.59
N LYS A 16 -8.24 18.68 -5.34
CA LYS A 16 -6.91 18.72 -4.71
C LYS A 16 -6.05 17.50 -5.05
N GLY A 17 -6.57 16.57 -5.83
CA GLY A 17 -5.79 15.43 -6.24
C GLY A 17 -5.75 14.30 -5.24
N GLU A 18 -6.81 14.12 -4.46
CA GLU A 18 -6.91 12.98 -3.56
C GLU A 18 -7.13 11.72 -4.37
N ILE A 19 -6.35 10.68 -4.09
CA ILE A 19 -6.47 9.41 -4.81
C ILE A 19 -7.17 8.38 -3.92
N ARG A 20 -7.99 7.56 -4.56
CA ARG A 20 -8.70 6.46 -3.91
C ARG A 20 -7.95 5.17 -4.14
N ILE A 21 -7.48 4.56 -3.06
CA ILE A 21 -6.74 3.30 -3.12
C ILE A 21 -7.60 2.21 -2.54
N LEU A 22 -7.77 1.13 -3.29
CA LEU A 22 -8.45 -0.05 -2.80
C LEU A 22 -7.39 -1.00 -2.28
N SER A 23 -7.47 -1.34 -1.00
CA SER A 23 -6.44 -2.15 -0.33
C SER A 23 -7.07 -3.16 0.60
N ASP A 24 -6.57 -4.37 0.56
CA ASP A 24 -6.88 -5.40 1.56
C ASP A 24 -5.62 -5.78 2.35
N PHE A 25 -4.63 -4.89 2.33
CA PHE A 25 -3.38 -5.14 3.03
C PHE A 25 -3.62 -5.28 4.53
N GLN A 26 -2.90 -6.22 5.11
CA GLN A 26 -3.06 -6.62 6.49
C GLN A 26 -2.76 -5.50 7.50
N PHE A 27 -1.80 -4.62 7.19
CA PHE A 27 -1.38 -3.55 8.11
C PHE A 27 -1.54 -2.17 7.46
N LYS A 28 -2.78 -1.87 7.04
CA LYS A 28 -3.05 -0.60 6.37
C LYS A 28 -2.66 0.62 7.20
N ASP A 29 -2.86 0.54 8.50
CA ASP A 29 -2.57 1.65 9.41
C ASP A 29 -1.08 1.94 9.53
N LYS A 30 -0.24 1.02 9.14
CA LYS A 30 1.21 1.21 9.16
C LYS A 30 1.74 1.79 7.85
N VAL A 31 0.93 1.76 6.81
CA VAL A 31 1.32 2.17 5.47
C VAL A 31 0.64 3.47 5.06
N PHE A 32 -0.67 3.54 5.27
CA PHE A 32 -1.47 4.67 4.82
C PHE A 32 -1.60 5.68 5.95
N LYS A 33 -0.62 6.55 6.04
CA LYS A 33 -0.65 7.65 6.99
C LYS A 33 0.33 8.73 6.53
N LYS A 34 0.17 9.92 7.10
CA LYS A 34 0.98 11.07 6.74
C LYS A 34 2.47 10.77 6.86
N ASP A 35 3.24 11.26 5.91
CA ASP A 35 4.70 11.17 5.84
C ASP A 35 5.25 9.79 5.50
N LYS A 36 4.38 8.83 5.21
CA LYS A 36 4.83 7.52 4.74
C LYS A 36 5.04 7.55 3.23
N LYS A 37 5.94 6.68 2.76
CA LYS A 37 6.25 6.57 1.34
C LYS A 37 5.44 5.50 0.67
N LEU A 38 4.97 5.81 -0.54
CA LEU A 38 4.36 4.83 -1.43
C LEU A 38 5.21 4.74 -2.68
N ILE A 39 5.27 3.56 -3.28
CA ILE A 39 5.97 3.35 -4.54
C ILE A 39 4.93 3.05 -5.61
N ILE A 40 4.87 3.90 -6.61
CA ILE A 40 3.93 3.77 -7.71
C ILE A 40 4.74 3.93 -8.99
N ASP A 41 4.68 2.92 -9.86
CA ASP A 41 5.37 2.96 -11.14
C ASP A 41 6.89 3.15 -10.96
N ASN A 42 7.45 2.52 -9.91
CA ASN A 42 8.87 2.59 -9.52
C ASN A 42 9.34 3.96 -9.05
N LEU A 43 8.41 4.85 -8.74
CA LEU A 43 8.72 6.17 -8.19
C LEU A 43 8.19 6.28 -6.76
N GLU A 44 8.92 6.97 -5.93
CA GLU A 44 8.55 7.17 -4.53
C GLU A 44 7.72 8.45 -4.37
N TYR A 45 6.65 8.34 -3.61
CA TYR A 45 5.78 9.47 -3.28
C TYR A 45 5.54 9.51 -1.79
N ILE A 46 5.48 10.71 -1.22
CA ILE A 46 5.23 10.89 0.21
C ILE A 46 3.77 11.26 0.41
N ILE A 47 3.09 10.58 1.32
CA ILE A 47 1.71 10.88 1.66
C ILE A 47 1.65 12.20 2.43
N ARG A 48 0.91 13.17 1.89
CA ARG A 48 0.70 14.45 2.55
C ARG A 48 -0.45 14.39 3.54
N SER A 49 -1.52 13.69 3.18
CA SER A 49 -2.66 13.51 4.06
C SER A 49 -3.32 12.17 3.77
N TYR A 50 -4.00 11.65 4.78
CA TYR A 50 -4.68 10.37 4.68
C TYR A 50 -6.00 10.41 5.41
N ARG A 51 -7.00 9.74 4.85
CA ARG A 51 -8.25 9.42 5.54
C ARG A 51 -8.84 8.15 4.96
N HIS A 52 -9.60 7.45 5.79
CA HIS A 52 -10.35 6.27 5.34
C HIS A 52 -11.77 6.72 5.04
N HIS A 53 -12.30 6.33 3.87
CA HIS A 53 -13.64 6.70 3.46
C HIS A 53 -14.29 5.53 2.74
N LYS A 54 -15.36 5.00 3.31
CA LYS A 54 -16.05 3.82 2.80
C LYS A 54 -15.06 2.65 2.74
N ILE A 55 -14.83 2.08 1.56
CA ILE A 55 -13.89 0.97 1.40
C ILE A 55 -12.52 1.44 0.91
N PHE A 56 -12.32 2.75 0.80
CA PHE A 56 -11.12 3.31 0.19
C PHE A 56 -10.17 3.90 1.21
N GLU A 57 -8.87 3.76 0.94
CA GLU A 57 -7.83 4.51 1.61
C GLU A 57 -7.56 5.74 0.74
N MET A 58 -7.82 6.92 1.26
CA MET A 58 -7.74 8.14 0.46
C MET A 58 -6.53 8.96 0.90
N VAL A 59 -5.65 9.25 -0.04
CA VAL A 59 -4.41 9.96 0.25
C VAL A 59 -4.18 11.08 -0.75
N THR A 60 -3.51 12.14 -0.29
CA THR A 60 -2.92 13.13 -1.18
C THR A 60 -1.40 12.98 -1.09
N LEU A 61 -0.73 13.31 -2.17
CA LEU A 61 0.72 13.16 -2.27
C LEU A 61 1.39 14.52 -2.24
N ASN A 62 2.56 14.60 -1.62
CA ASN A 62 3.29 15.87 -1.53
C ASN A 62 3.62 16.46 -2.89
N GLU A 63 3.86 15.60 -3.88
CA GLU A 63 4.29 16.02 -5.21
C GLU A 63 3.18 16.63 -6.04
N TYR A 64 1.91 16.39 -5.66
CA TYR A 64 0.78 16.77 -6.50
C TYR A 64 -0.29 17.50 -5.69
N ASN A 65 -0.78 18.62 -6.24
CA ASN A 65 -1.78 19.45 -5.58
C ASN A 65 -3.11 19.53 -6.31
N ASN A 66 -3.22 18.86 -7.44
CA ASN A 66 -4.36 19.06 -8.33
C ASN A 66 -4.77 17.73 -8.92
N ILE A 67 -6.08 17.56 -9.16
CA ILE A 67 -6.59 16.30 -9.69
C ILE A 67 -5.97 15.97 -11.04
N ASN A 68 -5.68 16.97 -11.87
CA ASN A 68 -5.08 16.73 -13.18
C ASN A 68 -3.68 16.13 -13.08
N ASP A 69 -2.99 16.37 -11.96
CA ASP A 69 -1.63 15.87 -11.76
C ASP A 69 -1.62 14.40 -11.41
N VAL A 70 -2.75 13.84 -10.96
CA VAL A 70 -2.80 12.46 -10.47
C VAL A 70 -3.63 11.54 -11.36
N LEU A 71 -4.24 12.07 -12.42
CA LEU A 71 -5.08 11.26 -13.29
C LEU A 71 -4.31 10.08 -13.91
N PHE A 72 -3.03 10.27 -14.21
CA PHE A 72 -2.22 9.21 -14.80
C PHE A 72 -1.97 8.05 -13.84
N LEU A 73 -2.24 8.26 -12.55
CA LEU A 73 -2.03 7.20 -11.55
C LEU A 73 -3.20 6.22 -11.48
N ILE A 74 -4.35 6.57 -12.06
CA ILE A 74 -5.52 5.69 -12.01
C ILE A 74 -5.19 4.36 -12.68
N GLY A 75 -5.49 3.26 -11.98
CA GLY A 75 -5.21 1.92 -12.45
C GLY A 75 -3.85 1.39 -12.06
N LYS A 76 -3.00 2.21 -11.47
CA LYS A 76 -1.66 1.79 -11.10
C LYS A 76 -1.66 1.07 -9.77
N LYS A 77 -0.74 0.13 -9.62
CA LYS A 77 -0.58 -0.62 -8.37
C LYS A 77 0.30 0.18 -7.42
N VAL A 78 0.02 0.05 -6.14
CA VAL A 78 0.73 0.76 -5.08
C VAL A 78 1.53 -0.25 -4.27
N TYR A 79 2.79 0.06 -4.06
CA TYR A 79 3.72 -0.77 -3.31
C TYR A 79 4.37 0.05 -2.21
N ILE A 80 4.97 -0.65 -1.26
CA ILE A 80 5.85 -0.04 -0.26
C ILE A 80 7.16 -0.79 -0.25
N ASP A 81 8.19 -0.15 0.29
CA ASP A 81 9.46 -0.81 0.55
C ASP A 81 9.29 -1.64 1.83
N LYS A 82 9.60 -2.92 1.76
CA LYS A 82 9.47 -3.80 2.92
C LYS A 82 10.28 -3.30 4.11
N ASP A 83 11.42 -2.69 3.85
CA ASP A 83 12.27 -2.16 4.91
C ASP A 83 11.65 -0.98 5.64
N GLU A 84 10.67 -0.31 5.02
CA GLU A 84 9.95 0.80 5.64
C GLU A 84 8.79 0.34 6.51
N LEU A 85 8.46 -0.94 6.46
CA LEU A 85 7.33 -1.47 7.21
C LEU A 85 7.79 -1.91 8.59
N GLU A 86 7.27 -1.24 9.62
CA GLU A 86 7.65 -1.50 11.01
C GLU A 86 6.61 -2.39 11.65
N LEU A 87 6.91 -3.67 11.77
CA LEU A 87 6.01 -4.63 12.40
C LEU A 87 6.47 -4.95 13.82
N ASP A 88 5.51 -5.18 14.71
CA ASP A 88 5.82 -5.67 16.05
C ASP A 88 6.23 -7.15 15.98
N ASP A 89 6.83 -7.64 17.05
CA ASP A 89 7.38 -8.99 17.07
C ASP A 89 6.34 -10.07 16.73
N ASN A 90 5.08 -9.82 17.10
CA ASN A 90 4.02 -10.80 16.87
C ASN A 90 3.23 -10.55 15.58
N GLU A 91 3.66 -9.61 14.76
CA GLU A 91 3.01 -9.31 13.48
C GLU A 91 3.76 -9.97 12.35
N ILE A 92 3.05 -10.70 11.51
CA ILE A 92 3.64 -11.44 10.40
C ILE A 92 2.86 -11.15 9.13
N LEU A 93 3.57 -10.90 8.04
CA LEU A 93 2.94 -10.70 6.74
C LEU A 93 2.35 -12.01 6.23
N ASP A 94 1.23 -11.92 5.53
CA ASP A 94 0.58 -13.09 4.96
C ASP A 94 1.51 -13.84 4.00
N SER A 95 2.31 -13.13 3.25
CA SER A 95 3.26 -13.75 2.34
C SER A 95 4.30 -14.58 3.08
N ASP A 96 4.73 -14.12 4.24
CA ASP A 96 5.67 -14.86 5.06
C ASP A 96 5.03 -16.10 5.65
N LEU A 97 3.75 -16.02 6.02
CA LEU A 97 3.02 -17.17 6.50
C LEU A 97 2.91 -18.26 5.44
N ILE A 98 2.61 -17.87 4.23
CA ILE A 98 2.49 -18.81 3.12
C ILE A 98 3.82 -19.50 2.88
N LYS A 99 4.89 -18.76 2.87
CA LYS A 99 6.23 -19.28 2.71
C LYS A 99 6.56 -20.30 3.82
N PHE A 100 6.20 -19.96 5.02
CA PHE A 100 6.42 -20.80 6.16
C PHE A 100 5.65 -22.11 6.04
N LYS A 101 4.42 -22.07 5.59
CA LYS A 101 3.61 -23.26 5.38
C LYS A 101 4.22 -24.18 4.34
N VAL A 102 4.77 -23.64 3.30
CA VAL A 102 5.40 -24.44 2.26
C VAL A 102 6.59 -25.21 2.82
N ILE A 103 7.38 -24.55 3.64
CA ILE A 103 8.49 -25.21 4.29
C ILE A 103 8.02 -26.29 5.22
N ASP A 104 6.96 -25.99 5.94
CA ASP A 104 6.43 -26.87 6.93
C ASP A 104 5.91 -28.13 6.34
N SER A 105 5.33 -28.03 5.24
CA SER A 105 4.68 -29.15 4.71
C SER A 105 5.62 -30.13 4.10
N LYS A 106 6.67 -30.07 4.28
CA LYS A 106 7.28 -31.03 3.90
C LYS A 106 6.69 -32.09 4.20
N GLY A 107 6.06 -31.85 3.88
CA GLY A 107 5.43 -32.42 3.96
C GLY A 107 4.41 -32.26 4.52
N ILE A 108 4.04 -32.09 4.77
CA ILE A 108 3.11 -31.76 5.26
C ILE A 108 2.30 -31.29 4.96
N ILE A 109 2.07 -31.28 4.79
CA ILE A 109 1.48 -30.82 4.61
C ILE A 109 0.86 -30.71 4.21
N GLY A 110 0.61 -30.77 3.93
CA GLY A 110 0.19 -30.53 3.54
C GLY A 110 -0.43 -30.32 3.85
N ASN A 111 -0.46 -30.22 4.26
CA ASN A 111 -0.77 -29.95 4.63
C ASN A 111 -1.04 -29.64 4.52
#